data_d6482487eb5e56b559742c1a634de1f7
#
_entry.id   d6482487eb5e56b559742c1a634de1f7
#
_cell.length_a   1.000
_cell.length_b   1.000
_cell.length_c   1.000
_cell.angle_alpha   90.00
_cell.angle_beta   90.00
_cell.angle_gamma   90.00
#
_symmetry.space_group_name_H-M   'P 1'
#
loop_
_entity.id
_entity.type
_entity.pdbx_description
1 polymer ?
#
loop_
_entity_poly.entity_id
_entity_poly.type
_entity_poly.pdbx_seq_one_letter_code
_entity_poly.pdbx_strand_id
1 'polypeptide(L)'
;MLDCQTPRGRKFIDEQHKTQCILESLGYYFIIMSTDSAFADAIIAKREGELLKMAGICEIKTRLMAKDTPLTVKYLKDNGGYLVTYEKLANGVEASSMLSVPFFLIVRLVHENLILIWKISDENGVFEFDFEKRITKTRETCNGGQIKRLNAYLPVEKSTIIRVSEG
;
A
#
# COMPACT_ATOMS: atom_id res chain seq x y z
N MET A 1 15.23 -4.60 -3.05
CA MET A 1 14.42 -4.33 -4.26
C MET A 1 13.94 -5.64 -4.85
N LEU A 2 12.70 -5.76 -5.31
CA LEU A 2 12.23 -6.98 -5.98
C LEU A 2 12.74 -6.92 -7.43
N ASP A 3 13.50 -7.93 -7.84
CA ASP A 3 13.97 -7.99 -9.23
C ASP A 3 12.78 -8.29 -10.16
N CYS A 4 12.34 -7.27 -10.90
CA CYS A 4 11.21 -7.32 -11.83
C CYS A 4 11.46 -8.30 -13.00
N GLN A 5 12.70 -8.71 -13.23
CA GLN A 5 13.06 -9.69 -14.27
C GLN A 5 12.76 -11.13 -13.84
N THR A 6 12.60 -11.38 -12.53
CA THR A 6 12.26 -12.71 -12.05
C THR A 6 10.77 -13.04 -12.27
N PRO A 7 10.39 -14.33 -12.42
CA PRO A 7 8.98 -14.73 -12.50
C PRO A 7 8.14 -14.24 -11.32
N ARG A 8 8.74 -14.20 -10.12
CA ARG A 8 8.08 -13.68 -8.90
C ARG A 8 7.87 -12.18 -8.98
N GLY A 9 8.86 -11.42 -9.46
CA GLY A 9 8.76 -9.98 -9.63
C GLY A 9 7.70 -9.60 -10.66
N ARG A 10 7.67 -10.29 -11.82
CA ARG A 10 6.64 -10.11 -12.85
C ARG A 10 5.23 -10.34 -12.30
N LYS A 11 5.03 -11.47 -11.61
CA LYS A 11 3.73 -11.75 -10.97
C LYS A 11 3.30 -10.65 -10.00
N PHE A 12 4.25 -10.07 -9.27
CA PHE A 12 3.96 -8.98 -8.33
C PHE A 12 3.50 -7.71 -9.07
N ILE A 13 4.16 -7.36 -10.17
CA ILE A 13 3.78 -6.22 -11.02
C ILE A 13 2.39 -6.45 -11.63
N ASP A 14 2.11 -7.65 -12.16
CA ASP A 14 0.80 -7.99 -12.72
C ASP A 14 -0.32 -7.83 -11.68
N GLU A 15 -0.10 -8.27 -10.46
CA GLU A 15 -1.09 -8.10 -9.37
C GLU A 15 -1.23 -6.63 -8.94
N GLN A 16 -0.19 -5.83 -9.01
CA GLN A 16 -0.25 -4.39 -8.77
C GLN A 16 -1.08 -3.69 -9.86
N HIS A 17 -0.86 -4.03 -11.14
CA HIS A 17 -1.66 -3.54 -12.26
C HIS A 17 -3.14 -3.93 -12.15
N LYS A 18 -3.44 -5.17 -11.77
CA LYS A 18 -4.84 -5.59 -11.52
C LYS A 18 -5.49 -4.74 -10.43
N THR A 19 -4.76 -4.48 -9.35
CA THR A 19 -5.27 -3.61 -8.27
C THR A 19 -5.51 -2.20 -8.77
N GLN A 20 -4.63 -1.65 -9.60
CA GLN A 20 -4.80 -0.36 -10.25
C GLN A 20 -6.08 -0.33 -11.11
N CYS A 21 -6.26 -1.29 -12.01
CA CYS A 21 -7.46 -1.36 -12.87
C CYS A 21 -8.76 -1.39 -12.04
N ILE A 22 -8.77 -2.14 -10.93
CA ILE A 22 -9.92 -2.20 -10.03
C ILE A 22 -10.19 -0.81 -9.42
N LEU A 23 -9.17 -0.13 -8.94
CA LEU A 23 -9.31 1.21 -8.35
C LEU A 23 -9.76 2.24 -9.38
N GLU A 24 -9.26 2.17 -10.61
CA GLU A 24 -9.67 3.03 -11.72
C GLU A 24 -11.16 2.82 -12.06
N SER A 25 -11.64 1.58 -12.01
CA SER A 25 -13.06 1.27 -12.20
C SER A 25 -13.98 1.85 -11.13
N LEU A 26 -13.43 2.20 -9.97
CA LEU A 26 -14.12 2.89 -8.88
C LEU A 26 -14.09 4.43 -9.02
N GLY A 27 -13.58 4.95 -10.14
CA GLY A 27 -13.52 6.38 -10.44
C GLY A 27 -12.24 7.08 -9.98
N TYR A 28 -11.22 6.32 -9.57
CA TYR A 28 -9.90 6.85 -9.27
C TYR A 28 -8.96 6.66 -10.46
N TYR A 29 -8.11 7.65 -10.71
CA TYR A 29 -7.09 7.57 -11.75
C TYR A 29 -5.72 7.43 -11.11
N PHE A 30 -4.92 6.45 -11.57
CA PHE A 30 -3.57 6.21 -11.06
C PHE A 30 -2.56 6.36 -12.20
N ILE A 31 -1.45 7.00 -11.87
CA ILE A 31 -0.28 7.03 -12.74
C ILE A 31 0.79 6.19 -12.03
N ILE A 32 1.11 5.02 -12.56
CA ILE A 32 2.17 4.18 -12.00
C ILE A 32 3.51 4.86 -12.21
N MET A 33 4.24 5.00 -11.14
CA MET A 33 5.60 5.51 -11.16
C MET A 33 6.60 4.37 -11.35
N SER A 34 7.82 4.71 -11.74
CA SER A 34 8.90 3.74 -11.82
C SER A 34 9.11 3.05 -10.47
N THR A 35 9.25 1.73 -10.49
CA THR A 35 9.53 0.92 -9.29
C THR A 35 10.93 1.14 -8.73
N ASP A 36 11.81 1.72 -9.50
CA ASP A 36 13.21 1.95 -9.14
C ASP A 36 13.36 3.29 -8.45
N SER A 37 13.45 3.25 -7.12
CA SER A 37 13.74 4.41 -6.25
C SER A 37 12.64 5.48 -6.15
N ALA A 38 11.40 5.18 -6.55
CA ALA A 38 10.29 6.10 -6.36
C ALA A 38 9.87 6.15 -4.87
N PHE A 39 9.48 7.35 -4.42
CA PHE A 39 8.98 7.59 -3.07
C PHE A 39 7.58 7.01 -2.84
N ALA A 40 6.84 6.72 -3.91
CA ALA A 40 5.52 6.11 -3.90
C ALA A 40 5.34 5.18 -5.11
N ASP A 41 4.45 4.19 -5.02
CA ASP A 41 4.15 3.28 -6.12
C ASP A 41 3.31 3.97 -7.21
N ALA A 42 2.43 4.91 -6.84
CA ALA A 42 1.59 5.61 -7.79
C ALA A 42 1.12 6.99 -7.32
N ILE A 43 0.70 7.81 -8.28
CA ILE A 43 -0.02 9.06 -8.08
C ILE A 43 -1.51 8.80 -8.22
N ILE A 44 -2.30 9.28 -7.29
CA ILE A 44 -3.75 9.33 -7.39
C ILE A 44 -4.11 10.65 -8.08
N ALA A 45 -4.72 10.57 -9.26
CA ALA A 45 -5.19 11.72 -9.99
C ALA A 45 -6.72 11.72 -10.07
N LYS A 46 -7.31 12.89 -9.97
CA LYS A 46 -8.76 13.12 -10.13
C LYS A 46 -8.99 14.02 -11.34
N ARG A 47 -10.01 13.71 -12.11
CA ARG A 47 -10.39 14.57 -13.23
C ARG A 47 -11.24 15.74 -12.73
N GLU A 48 -10.80 16.96 -13.09
CA GLU A 48 -11.56 18.20 -12.87
C GLU A 48 -11.72 18.89 -14.25
N GLY A 49 -12.87 18.66 -14.90
CA GLY A 49 -13.09 19.07 -16.29
C GLY A 49 -12.16 18.33 -17.25
N GLU A 50 -11.35 19.06 -18.03
CA GLU A 50 -10.36 18.49 -18.96
C GLU A 50 -8.99 18.23 -18.31
N LEU A 51 -8.78 18.68 -17.07
CA LEU A 51 -7.51 18.58 -16.36
C LEU A 51 -7.48 17.35 -15.44
N LEU A 52 -6.29 16.76 -15.33
CA LEU A 52 -5.98 15.80 -14.26
C LEU A 52 -5.27 16.54 -13.15
N LYS A 53 -5.85 16.50 -11.96
CA LYS A 53 -5.28 17.09 -10.74
C LYS A 53 -4.77 16.00 -9.83
N MET A 54 -3.56 16.16 -9.30
CA MET A 54 -3.03 15.27 -8.28
C MET A 54 -3.88 15.38 -7.01
N ALA A 55 -4.44 14.25 -6.58
CA ALA A 55 -5.29 14.14 -5.39
C ALA A 55 -4.59 13.41 -4.24
N GLY A 56 -3.44 12.80 -4.51
CA GLY A 56 -2.66 12.09 -3.51
C GLY A 56 -1.54 11.27 -4.13
N ILE A 57 -0.76 10.65 -3.27
CA ILE A 57 0.23 9.62 -3.62
C ILE A 57 -0.10 8.35 -2.84
N CYS A 58 0.27 7.18 -3.35
CA CYS A 58 0.00 5.94 -2.65
C CYS A 58 1.09 4.88 -2.81
N GLU A 59 1.18 4.03 -1.80
CA GLU A 59 1.86 2.74 -1.84
C GLU A 59 0.81 1.65 -2.05
N ILE A 60 1.00 0.76 -3.03
CA ILE A 60 0.06 -0.32 -3.36
C ILE A 60 0.67 -1.66 -2.99
N LYS A 61 -0.05 -2.46 -2.23
CA LYS A 61 0.36 -3.80 -1.82
C LYS A 61 -0.74 -4.82 -2.14
N THR A 62 -0.35 -5.87 -2.84
CA THR A 62 -1.22 -7.03 -3.04
C THR A 62 -0.75 -8.17 -2.14
N ARG A 63 -1.66 -8.77 -1.39
CA ARG A 63 -1.36 -9.82 -0.40
C ARG A 63 -2.23 -11.04 -0.62
N LEU A 64 -1.56 -12.17 -0.85
CA LEU A 64 -2.19 -13.48 -0.96
C LEU A 64 -2.18 -14.20 0.38
N MET A 65 -1.03 -14.25 1.03
CA MET A 65 -0.82 -15.02 2.26
C MET A 65 0.10 -14.30 3.23
N ALA A 66 -0.09 -14.55 4.52
CA ALA A 66 0.86 -14.27 5.58
C ALA A 66 1.46 -15.59 6.05
N LYS A 67 2.76 -15.82 5.78
CA LYS A 67 3.41 -17.13 5.95
C LYS A 67 2.66 -18.16 5.09
N ASP A 68 2.03 -19.16 5.71
CA ASP A 68 1.28 -20.23 5.01
C ASP A 68 -0.24 -20.11 5.24
N THR A 69 -0.69 -18.96 5.74
CA THR A 69 -2.10 -18.70 6.06
C THR A 69 -2.63 -17.58 5.17
N PRO A 70 -3.85 -17.70 4.62
CA PRO A 70 -4.48 -16.60 3.88
C PRO A 70 -4.53 -15.32 4.72
N LEU A 71 -4.12 -14.19 4.14
CA LEU A 71 -4.23 -12.91 4.81
C LEU A 71 -5.67 -12.42 4.73
N THR A 72 -6.33 -12.37 5.87
CA THR A 72 -7.72 -11.96 6.02
C THR A 72 -7.84 -10.78 6.96
N VAL A 73 -8.96 -10.06 6.90
CA VAL A 73 -9.28 -8.99 7.87
C VAL A 73 -9.25 -9.52 9.30
N LYS A 74 -9.78 -10.74 9.52
CA LYS A 74 -9.71 -11.40 10.84
C LYS A 74 -8.27 -11.61 11.29
N TYR A 75 -7.41 -12.16 10.42
CA TYR A 75 -6.00 -12.36 10.71
C TYR A 75 -5.32 -11.04 11.08
N LEU A 76 -5.59 -9.97 10.35
CA LEU A 76 -5.00 -8.65 10.64
C LEU A 76 -5.40 -8.15 12.02
N LYS A 77 -6.69 -8.24 12.38
CA LYS A 77 -7.19 -7.83 13.71
C LYS A 77 -6.57 -8.65 14.83
N ASP A 78 -6.50 -9.97 14.67
CA ASP A 78 -5.94 -10.88 15.67
C ASP A 78 -4.41 -10.67 15.88
N ASN A 79 -3.71 -10.06 14.91
CA ASN A 79 -2.27 -9.80 14.95
C ASN A 79 -1.90 -8.32 15.15
N GLY A 80 -2.84 -7.48 15.54
CA GLY A 80 -2.61 -6.08 15.89
C GLY A 80 -2.61 -5.10 14.72
N GLY A 81 -3.03 -5.54 13.51
CA GLY A 81 -3.15 -4.70 12.33
C GLY A 81 -2.32 -5.15 11.13
N TYR A 82 -2.32 -4.32 10.10
CA TYR A 82 -1.51 -4.56 8.90
C TYR A 82 -0.07 -4.13 9.13
N LEU A 83 0.86 -5.07 8.97
CA LEU A 83 2.29 -4.83 9.14
C LEU A 83 2.90 -4.20 7.89
N VAL A 84 3.52 -3.05 8.06
CA VAL A 84 4.31 -2.34 7.05
C VAL A 84 5.62 -1.84 7.65
N THR A 85 6.69 -1.78 6.86
CA THR A 85 7.95 -1.18 7.32
C THR A 85 7.76 0.31 7.58
N TYR A 86 8.12 0.79 8.78
CA TYR A 86 7.91 2.19 9.17
C TYR A 86 8.63 3.18 8.25
N GLU A 87 9.82 2.84 7.77
CA GLU A 87 10.56 3.64 6.79
C GLU A 87 9.73 3.97 5.54
N LYS A 88 8.94 3.00 5.05
CA LYS A 88 8.03 3.23 3.90
C LYS A 88 6.96 4.28 4.20
N LEU A 89 6.40 4.23 5.41
CA LEU A 89 5.42 5.24 5.83
C LEU A 89 6.09 6.61 5.99
N ALA A 90 7.25 6.67 6.63
CA ALA A 90 7.97 7.92 6.84
C ALA A 90 8.32 8.60 5.51
N ASN A 91 8.86 7.84 4.54
CA ASN A 91 9.19 8.36 3.22
C ASN A 91 7.95 8.85 2.46
N GLY A 92 6.83 8.11 2.55
CA GLY A 92 5.57 8.52 1.94
C GLY A 92 4.99 9.80 2.56
N VAL A 93 5.10 9.93 3.88
CA VAL A 93 4.67 11.13 4.63
C VAL A 93 5.53 12.34 4.28
N GLU A 94 6.85 12.18 4.17
CA GLU A 94 7.76 13.24 3.74
C GLU A 94 7.42 13.70 2.31
N ALA A 95 7.24 12.77 1.38
CA ALA A 95 6.84 13.08 0.02
C ALA A 95 5.47 13.76 -0.06
N SER A 96 4.51 13.34 0.75
CA SER A 96 3.18 13.94 0.89
C SER A 96 3.27 15.42 1.27
N SER A 97 4.07 15.72 2.29
CA SER A 97 4.33 17.10 2.72
C SER A 97 4.99 17.95 1.62
N MET A 98 6.00 17.40 0.92
CA MET A 98 6.70 18.11 -0.17
C MET A 98 5.78 18.41 -1.36
N LEU A 99 4.84 17.51 -1.65
CA LEU A 99 3.91 17.63 -2.78
C LEU A 99 2.59 18.32 -2.40
N SER A 100 2.38 18.60 -1.13
CA SER A 100 1.13 19.16 -0.58
C SER A 100 -0.11 18.33 -0.96
N VAL A 101 0.01 17.00 -0.87
CA VAL A 101 -1.08 16.04 -1.14
C VAL A 101 -1.08 14.93 -0.11
N PRO A 102 -2.22 14.31 0.22
CA PRO A 102 -2.27 13.19 1.17
C PRO A 102 -1.54 11.95 0.67
N PHE A 103 -1.03 11.13 1.62
CA PHE A 103 -0.45 9.84 1.35
C PHE A 103 -1.36 8.70 1.80
N PHE A 104 -1.54 7.71 0.93
CA PHE A 104 -2.37 6.54 1.16
C PHE A 104 -1.57 5.24 1.09
N LEU A 105 -1.95 4.28 1.94
CA LEU A 105 -1.55 2.89 1.78
C LEU A 105 -2.77 2.10 1.31
N ILE A 106 -2.63 1.40 0.19
CA ILE A 106 -3.68 0.60 -0.42
C ILE A 106 -3.24 -0.86 -0.39
N VAL A 107 -4.04 -1.71 0.24
CA VAL A 107 -3.74 -3.14 0.38
C VAL A 107 -4.88 -3.97 -0.16
N ARG A 108 -4.61 -4.76 -1.20
CA ARG A 108 -5.55 -5.75 -1.71
C ARG A 108 -5.35 -7.08 -1.01
N LEU A 109 -6.41 -7.57 -0.35
CA LEU A 109 -6.51 -8.91 0.20
C LEU A 109 -7.18 -9.81 -0.84
N VAL A 110 -6.39 -10.51 -1.64
CA VAL A 110 -6.90 -11.27 -2.80
C VAL A 110 -7.86 -12.37 -2.37
N HIS A 111 -7.59 -13.02 -1.24
CA HIS A 111 -8.40 -14.16 -0.76
C HIS A 111 -9.82 -13.76 -0.31
N GLU A 112 -10.02 -12.53 0.12
CA GLU A 112 -11.33 -12.02 0.55
C GLU A 112 -11.99 -11.10 -0.48
N ASN A 113 -11.33 -10.83 -1.61
CA ASN A 113 -11.74 -9.83 -2.59
C ASN A 113 -11.99 -8.45 -1.96
N LEU A 114 -11.09 -8.03 -1.06
CA LEU A 114 -11.18 -6.76 -0.36
C LEU A 114 -10.00 -5.85 -0.71
N ILE A 115 -10.27 -4.55 -0.73
CA ILE A 115 -9.23 -3.51 -0.75
C ILE A 115 -9.39 -2.70 0.54
N LEU A 116 -8.30 -2.57 1.29
CA LEU A 116 -8.18 -1.73 2.47
C LEU A 116 -7.40 -0.49 2.09
N ILE A 117 -7.92 0.68 2.40
CA ILE A 117 -7.31 1.98 2.12
C ILE A 117 -7.14 2.74 3.42
N TRP A 118 -5.90 3.00 3.81
CA TRP A 118 -5.56 3.92 4.90
C TRP A 118 -5.13 5.25 4.33
N LYS A 119 -5.74 6.35 4.76
CA LYS A 119 -5.14 7.68 4.63
C LYS A 119 -4.10 7.79 5.73
N ILE A 120 -2.83 7.72 5.36
CA ILE A 120 -1.71 7.68 6.31
C ILE A 120 -1.38 9.08 6.82
N SER A 121 -1.35 10.06 5.91
CA SER A 121 -1.12 11.46 6.27
C SER A 121 -2.01 12.40 5.46
N ASP A 122 -2.18 13.60 6.01
CA ASP A 122 -2.75 14.74 5.29
C ASP A 122 -1.72 15.36 4.32
N GLU A 123 -2.10 16.45 3.67
CA GLU A 123 -1.28 17.23 2.74
C GLU A 123 -0.12 17.99 3.40
N ASN A 124 -0.10 18.07 4.73
CA ASN A 124 0.99 18.69 5.50
C ASN A 124 1.99 17.65 6.02
N GLY A 125 1.77 16.38 5.74
CA GLY A 125 2.58 15.27 6.25
C GLY A 125 2.31 14.94 7.72
N VAL A 126 1.11 15.23 8.23
CA VAL A 126 0.70 14.86 9.58
C VAL A 126 -0.01 13.50 9.53
N PHE A 127 0.41 12.56 10.38
CA PHE A 127 -0.26 11.26 10.47
C PHE A 127 -1.72 11.41 10.90
N GLU A 128 -2.64 10.75 10.20
CA GLU A 128 -4.09 10.82 10.46
C GLU A 128 -4.53 10.01 11.69
N PHE A 129 -3.70 9.09 12.17
CA PHE A 129 -4.00 8.25 13.32
C PHE A 129 -2.74 7.67 13.97
N ASP A 130 -2.87 7.27 15.22
CA ASP A 130 -1.82 6.56 15.96
C ASP A 130 -1.79 5.08 15.56
N PHE A 131 -0.59 4.51 15.56
CA PHE A 131 -0.35 3.09 15.33
C PHE A 131 0.84 2.58 16.14
N GLU A 132 0.83 1.30 16.43
CA GLU A 132 1.90 0.66 17.17
C GLU A 132 3.15 0.49 16.31
N LYS A 133 4.33 0.68 16.92
CA LYS A 133 5.64 0.46 16.29
C LYS A 133 6.39 -0.61 17.06
N ARG A 134 6.89 -1.64 16.36
CA ARG A 134 7.67 -2.73 16.94
C ARG A 134 8.90 -3.04 16.09
N ILE A 135 10.02 -3.35 16.72
CA ILE A 135 11.17 -3.93 16.03
C ILE A 135 10.92 -5.42 15.90
N THR A 136 10.67 -5.88 14.67
CA THR A 136 10.43 -7.30 14.39
C THR A 136 11.27 -7.79 13.22
N LYS A 137 11.48 -9.11 13.16
CA LYS A 137 12.15 -9.75 12.03
C LYS A 137 11.17 -9.87 10.87
N THR A 138 11.52 -9.32 9.72
CA THR A 138 10.79 -9.49 8.46
C THR A 138 11.66 -10.21 7.45
N ARG A 139 11.03 -10.88 6.48
CA ARG A 139 11.74 -11.56 5.40
C ARG A 139 12.40 -10.51 4.49
N GLU A 140 13.67 -10.67 4.21
CA GLU A 140 14.34 -9.90 3.18
C GLU A 140 13.91 -10.41 1.79
N THR A 141 13.47 -9.49 0.92
CA THR A 141 12.88 -9.87 -0.37
C THR A 141 13.92 -10.22 -1.43
N CYS A 142 15.13 -9.67 -1.33
CA CYS A 142 16.17 -9.85 -2.35
C CYS A 142 17.05 -11.08 -2.12
N ASN A 143 17.48 -11.33 -0.87
CA ASN A 143 18.48 -12.35 -0.55
C ASN A 143 17.93 -13.51 0.27
N GLY A 144 16.64 -13.53 0.56
CA GLY A 144 15.97 -14.64 1.23
C GLY A 144 16.25 -14.78 2.72
N GLY A 145 16.86 -13.80 3.36
CA GLY A 145 17.16 -13.77 4.79
C GLY A 145 16.04 -13.20 5.66
N GLN A 146 16.36 -12.95 6.92
CA GLN A 146 15.54 -12.19 7.85
C GLN A 146 16.30 -10.94 8.29
N ILE A 147 15.65 -9.80 8.26
CA ILE A 147 16.19 -8.53 8.74
C ILE A 147 15.32 -7.96 9.86
N LYS A 148 15.96 -7.42 10.91
CA LYS A 148 15.25 -6.65 11.93
C LYS A 148 14.94 -5.26 11.40
N ARG A 149 13.68 -4.86 11.44
CA ARG A 149 13.21 -3.53 11.01
C ARG A 149 12.23 -2.97 12.02
N LEU A 150 12.16 -1.65 12.09
CA LEU A 150 11.04 -0.97 12.73
C LEU A 150 9.82 -1.11 11.83
N ASN A 151 8.80 -1.79 12.31
CA ASN A 151 7.56 -2.00 11.60
C ASN A 151 6.41 -1.28 12.30
N ALA A 152 5.48 -0.75 11.52
CA ALA A 152 4.23 -0.19 11.97
C ALA A 152 3.12 -1.24 11.81
N TYR A 153 2.18 -1.25 12.74
CA TYR A 153 0.98 -2.09 12.73
C TYR A 153 -0.23 -1.18 12.60
N LEU A 154 -0.80 -1.13 11.40
CA LEU A 154 -1.90 -0.21 11.09
C LEU A 154 -3.23 -0.84 11.50
N PRO A 155 -4.01 -0.18 12.39
CA PRO A 155 -5.31 -0.69 12.81
C PRO A 155 -6.26 -0.82 11.61
N VAL A 156 -6.91 -1.96 11.49
CA VAL A 156 -7.86 -2.23 10.38
C VAL A 156 -9.06 -1.28 10.46
N GLU A 157 -9.44 -0.88 11.65
CA GLU A 157 -10.56 0.05 11.93
C GLU A 157 -10.33 1.46 11.38
N LYS A 158 -9.08 1.80 11.08
CA LYS A 158 -8.69 3.08 10.46
C LYS A 158 -8.65 3.02 8.93
N SER A 159 -8.95 1.85 8.35
CA SER A 159 -9.05 1.72 6.89
C SER A 159 -10.49 1.86 6.40
N THR A 160 -10.62 2.39 5.19
CA THR A 160 -11.81 2.18 4.38
C THR A 160 -11.72 0.82 3.72
N ILE A 161 -12.75 -0.01 3.84
CA ILE A 161 -12.79 -1.36 3.26
C ILE A 161 -13.74 -1.35 2.07
N ILE A 162 -13.23 -1.73 0.90
CA ILE A 162 -14.01 -1.84 -0.33
C ILE A 162 -14.06 -3.30 -0.74
N ARG A 163 -15.25 -3.82 -1.02
CA ARG A 163 -15.42 -5.15 -1.61
C ARG A 163 -15.30 -5.05 -3.13
N VAL A 164 -14.46 -5.91 -3.69
CA VAL A 164 -14.30 -6.04 -5.14
C VAL A 164 -15.29 -7.06 -5.63
N SER A 165 -16.20 -6.67 -6.54
CA SER A 165 -17.05 -7.62 -7.27
C SER A 165 -16.17 -8.43 -8.21
N GLU A 166 -16.28 -9.75 -8.19
CA GLU A 166 -15.76 -10.57 -9.28
C GLU A 166 -16.61 -10.23 -10.52
N GLY A 167 -15.99 -9.59 -11.53
CA GLY A 167 -16.59 -9.39 -12.82
C GLY A 167 -16.57 -10.67 -13.65
#